data_627ac2cddb838a213b39a0cd25e802b2
#
_entry.id   627ac2cddb838a213b39a0cd25e802b2
#
_cell.length_a   1.000
_cell.length_b   1.000
_cell.length_c   1.000
_cell.angle_alpha   90.00
_cell.angle_beta   90.00
_cell.angle_gamma   90.00
#
_symmetry.space_group_name_H-M   'P 1'
#
loop_
_entity.id
_entity.type
_entity.pdbx_description
1 polymer ?
#
loop_
_entity_poly.entity_id
_entity_poly.type
_entity_poly.pdbx_seq_one_letter_code
_entity_poly.pdbx_strand_id
1 'polypeptide(L)'
;MKKRIFLTMVLLGGLIMIGLAGCGENKNSREWIENKVSEVSRVYSTENLFDLFKQFPEGFNITQTFYKDSLRTVVSLDGDAENQTIKGKIETIQISTDPYKEEVKDQVDVEYKDGQFIFSNNEVVEKIWGYKGFLFQKLSLNRDVLSQMKLEKFQYFSNRNVFEIYYISDDSTIN
;
A
#
# COMPACT_ATOMS: atom_id res chain seq x y z
N MET A 1 -8.63 15.04 19.76
CA MET A 1 -8.33 15.39 18.35
C MET A 1 -8.39 14.07 17.55
N LYS A 2 -9.35 13.93 16.63
CA LYS A 2 -9.44 12.71 15.79
C LYS A 2 -8.32 12.76 14.75
N LYS A 3 -7.34 11.88 14.87
CA LYS A 3 -6.32 11.69 13.83
C LYS A 3 -7.00 11.06 12.62
N ARG A 4 -7.04 11.77 11.50
CA ARG A 4 -7.48 11.22 10.23
C ARG A 4 -6.30 10.50 9.61
N ILE A 5 -6.33 9.17 9.61
CA ILE A 5 -5.40 8.35 8.85
C ILE A 5 -6.04 8.18 7.47
N PHE A 6 -5.45 8.79 6.45
CA PHE A 6 -5.85 8.58 5.07
C PHE A 6 -5.12 7.33 4.55
N LEU A 7 -5.85 6.24 4.42
CA LEU A 7 -5.39 5.06 3.71
C LEU A 7 -5.72 5.27 2.23
N THR A 8 -4.80 5.82 1.46
CA THR A 8 -4.92 5.93 0.01
C THR A 8 -4.32 4.68 -0.61
N MET A 9 -5.18 3.74 -1.00
CA MET A 9 -4.80 2.54 -1.71
C MET A 9 -4.85 2.84 -3.21
N VAL A 10 -3.69 3.11 -3.81
CA VAL A 10 -3.53 3.16 -5.27
C VAL A 10 -3.08 1.78 -5.73
N LEU A 11 -4.03 0.98 -6.19
CA LEU A 11 -3.74 -0.29 -6.84
C LEU A 11 -3.44 -0.03 -8.33
N LEU A 12 -2.18 0.15 -8.67
CA LEU A 12 -1.66 0.02 -10.02
C LEU A 12 -1.46 -1.48 -10.31
N GLY A 13 -2.56 -2.19 -10.49
CA GLY A 13 -2.56 -3.59 -10.87
C GLY A 13 -2.86 -3.72 -12.36
N GLY A 14 -1.83 -3.94 -13.18
CA GLY A 14 -2.00 -4.46 -14.53
C GLY A 14 -2.48 -5.92 -14.48
N LEU A 15 -3.72 -6.17 -14.08
CA LEU A 15 -4.39 -7.45 -14.27
C LEU A 15 -5.02 -7.44 -15.65
N ILE A 16 -4.43 -8.20 -16.56
CA ILE A 16 -5.07 -8.57 -17.83
C ILE A 16 -6.28 -9.43 -17.47
N MET A 17 -7.44 -8.81 -17.40
CA MET A 17 -8.71 -9.51 -17.27
C MET A 17 -9.20 -9.90 -18.65
N ILE A 18 -9.17 -11.18 -18.94
CA ILE A 18 -9.89 -11.80 -20.06
C ILE A 18 -11.37 -11.54 -19.82
N GLY A 19 -12.00 -10.83 -20.78
CA GLY A 19 -13.36 -10.39 -20.66
C GLY A 19 -14.36 -11.53 -20.55
N LEU A 20 -15.21 -11.41 -19.55
CA LEU A 20 -16.56 -11.94 -19.60
C LEU A 20 -17.47 -10.72 -19.78
N ALA A 21 -18.08 -10.61 -20.95
CA ALA A 21 -19.09 -9.62 -21.24
C ALA A 21 -20.33 -9.89 -20.38
N GLY A 22 -20.36 -9.25 -19.22
CA GLY A 22 -21.54 -9.16 -18.34
C GLY A 22 -22.22 -7.83 -18.60
N CYS A 23 -23.48 -7.85 -18.97
CA CYS A 23 -24.33 -6.67 -19.12
C CYS A 23 -24.32 -5.79 -17.87
N GLY A 24 -23.89 -4.54 -18.03
CA GLY A 24 -24.38 -3.45 -17.20
C GLY A 24 -23.94 -3.38 -15.74
N GLU A 25 -22.77 -3.92 -15.36
CA GLU A 25 -22.27 -3.72 -13.98
C GLU A 25 -21.99 -2.24 -13.72
N ASN A 26 -22.61 -1.71 -12.68
CA ASN A 26 -22.35 -0.35 -12.23
C ASN A 26 -20.98 -0.29 -11.51
N LYS A 27 -19.93 -0.05 -12.30
CA LYS A 27 -18.54 0.04 -11.79
C LYS A 27 -18.33 1.18 -10.79
N ASN A 28 -19.27 2.10 -10.68
CA ASN A 28 -19.26 3.17 -9.69
C ASN A 28 -20.25 2.86 -8.56
N SER A 29 -20.20 1.64 -8.02
CA SER A 29 -20.93 1.25 -6.82
C SER A 29 -19.97 0.78 -5.74
N ARG A 30 -20.33 0.99 -4.48
CA ARG A 30 -19.57 0.50 -3.32
C ARG A 30 -19.30 -1.01 -3.44
N GLU A 31 -20.34 -1.78 -3.72
CA GLU A 31 -20.25 -3.23 -3.79
C GLU A 31 -19.26 -3.69 -4.89
N TRP A 32 -19.33 -3.09 -6.09
CA TRP A 32 -18.43 -3.46 -7.18
C TRP A 32 -16.98 -3.13 -6.83
N ILE A 33 -16.73 -1.93 -6.27
CA ILE A 33 -15.38 -1.50 -5.88
C ILE A 33 -14.85 -2.36 -4.74
N GLU A 34 -15.65 -2.67 -3.71
CA GLU A 34 -15.25 -3.56 -2.60
C GLU A 34 -14.93 -4.97 -3.09
N ASN A 35 -15.69 -5.50 -4.06
CA ASN A 35 -15.37 -6.79 -4.67
C ASN A 35 -14.01 -6.76 -5.36
N LYS A 36 -13.67 -5.67 -6.07
CA LYS A 36 -12.36 -5.51 -6.71
C LYS A 36 -11.24 -5.33 -5.70
N VAL A 37 -11.45 -4.51 -4.70
CA VAL A 37 -10.48 -4.31 -3.62
C VAL A 37 -10.27 -5.59 -2.81
N SER A 38 -11.28 -6.43 -2.63
CA SER A 38 -11.14 -7.69 -1.89
C SER A 38 -10.20 -8.71 -2.56
N GLU A 39 -9.90 -8.55 -3.86
CA GLU A 39 -8.89 -9.36 -4.55
C GLU A 39 -7.49 -9.17 -3.94
N VAL A 40 -7.24 -8.04 -3.25
CA VAL A 40 -5.99 -7.80 -2.52
C VAL A 40 -5.81 -8.74 -1.32
N SER A 41 -6.87 -9.44 -0.91
CA SER A 41 -6.80 -10.47 0.14
C SER A 41 -5.77 -11.56 -0.17
N ARG A 42 -5.35 -11.72 -1.44
CA ARG A 42 -4.26 -12.60 -1.83
C ARG A 42 -2.90 -12.16 -1.28
N VAL A 43 -2.74 -10.85 -1.04
CA VAL A 43 -1.50 -10.23 -0.55
C VAL A 43 -1.62 -9.88 0.92
N TYR A 44 -2.80 -9.40 1.33
CA TYR A 44 -3.03 -8.97 2.71
C TYR A 44 -3.05 -10.16 3.68
N SER A 45 -2.38 -9.96 4.80
CA SER A 45 -1.95 -10.94 5.80
C SER A 45 -0.75 -11.79 5.36
N THR A 46 0.05 -11.33 4.39
CA THR A 46 1.35 -11.95 4.10
C THR A 46 2.40 -11.45 5.08
N GLU A 47 2.63 -12.18 6.15
CA GLU A 47 3.61 -11.81 7.18
C GLU A 47 5.05 -11.86 6.65
N ASN A 48 5.40 -12.92 5.94
CA ASN A 48 6.72 -13.09 5.34
C ASN A 48 6.71 -12.63 3.87
N LEU A 49 7.48 -11.59 3.55
CA LEU A 49 7.52 -11.02 2.21
C LEU A 49 7.98 -12.00 1.12
N PHE A 50 8.77 -13.02 1.47
CA PHE A 50 9.15 -14.07 0.51
C PHE A 50 7.96 -14.89 0.01
N ASP A 51 6.85 -14.95 0.76
CA ASP A 51 5.65 -15.62 0.32
C ASP A 51 4.98 -14.91 -0.86
N LEU A 52 5.29 -13.64 -1.11
CA LEU A 52 4.82 -12.90 -2.28
C LEU A 52 5.34 -13.50 -3.59
N PHE A 53 6.51 -14.12 -3.61
CA PHE A 53 6.99 -14.80 -4.82
C PHE A 53 6.10 -15.96 -5.25
N LYS A 54 5.30 -16.55 -4.35
CA LYS A 54 4.28 -17.54 -4.71
C LYS A 54 3.14 -16.95 -5.53
N GLN A 55 2.83 -15.68 -5.29
CA GLN A 55 1.78 -14.94 -5.99
C GLN A 55 2.33 -14.22 -7.23
N PHE A 56 3.59 -13.79 -7.18
CA PHE A 56 4.28 -13.01 -8.20
C PHE A 56 5.61 -13.69 -8.56
N PRO A 57 5.57 -14.80 -9.33
CA PRO A 57 6.76 -15.61 -9.61
C PRO A 57 7.81 -14.91 -10.47
N GLU A 58 7.46 -13.80 -11.13
CA GLU A 58 8.38 -13.01 -11.95
C GLU A 58 9.01 -11.84 -11.16
N GLY A 59 8.60 -11.66 -9.89
CA GLY A 59 9.00 -10.57 -9.02
C GLY A 59 7.88 -9.58 -8.75
N PHE A 60 8.14 -8.61 -7.88
CA PHE A 60 7.14 -7.63 -7.46
C PHE A 60 7.81 -6.32 -7.03
N ASN A 61 7.03 -5.25 -7.05
CA ASN A 61 7.35 -3.99 -6.38
C ASN A 61 6.29 -3.69 -5.31
N ILE A 62 6.75 -3.27 -4.14
CA ILE A 62 5.90 -2.81 -3.05
C ILE A 62 6.24 -1.37 -2.78
N THR A 63 5.24 -0.49 -2.77
CA THR A 63 5.41 0.89 -2.35
C THR A 63 4.35 1.25 -1.31
N GLN A 64 4.78 1.81 -0.19
CA GLN A 64 3.91 2.35 0.84
C GLN A 64 4.30 3.78 1.16
N THR A 65 3.31 4.67 1.16
CA THR A 65 3.54 6.10 1.37
C THR A 65 2.79 6.57 2.60
N PHE A 66 3.47 7.35 3.43
CA PHE A 66 2.91 8.00 4.61
C PHE A 66 3.05 9.51 4.48
N TYR A 67 2.08 10.24 5.00
CA TYR A 67 2.11 11.68 5.08
C TYR A 67 2.01 12.10 6.55
N LYS A 68 2.94 12.96 6.95
CA LYS A 68 2.89 13.62 8.26
C LYS A 68 3.27 15.08 8.08
N ASP A 69 2.31 15.96 8.27
CA ASP A 69 2.47 17.39 8.00
C ASP A 69 2.93 17.65 6.55
N SER A 70 4.09 18.29 6.38
CA SER A 70 4.71 18.54 5.07
C SER A 70 5.74 17.47 4.65
N LEU A 71 5.82 16.37 5.39
CA LEU A 71 6.70 15.25 5.09
C LEU A 71 5.95 14.10 4.45
N ARG A 72 6.53 13.58 3.37
CA ARG A 72 6.10 12.33 2.71
C ARG A 72 7.20 11.29 2.90
N THR A 73 6.90 10.19 3.57
CA THR A 73 7.80 9.04 3.68
C THR A 73 7.35 7.97 2.69
N VAL A 74 8.26 7.53 1.84
CA VAL A 74 8.04 6.48 0.84
C VAL A 74 8.94 5.30 1.18
N VAL A 75 8.34 4.14 1.39
CA VAL A 75 9.03 2.85 1.53
C VAL A 75 8.79 2.07 0.26
N SER A 76 9.85 1.74 -0.45
CA SER A 76 9.77 1.00 -1.71
C SER A 76 10.70 -0.20 -1.68
N LEU A 77 10.17 -1.38 -2.03
CA LEU A 77 10.92 -2.64 -2.12
C LEU A 77 10.69 -3.29 -3.47
N ASP A 78 11.73 -3.86 -4.03
CA ASP A 78 11.71 -4.70 -5.21
C ASP A 78 12.04 -6.14 -4.84
N GLY A 79 11.15 -7.06 -5.20
CA GLY A 79 11.36 -8.49 -5.11
C GLY A 79 11.90 -9.02 -6.42
N ASP A 80 13.15 -9.43 -6.43
CA ASP A 80 13.84 -10.04 -7.55
C ASP A 80 13.67 -11.56 -7.48
N ALA A 81 12.87 -12.11 -8.38
CA ALA A 81 12.58 -13.54 -8.40
C ALA A 81 13.77 -14.40 -8.83
N GLU A 82 14.64 -13.90 -9.72
CA GLU A 82 15.80 -14.63 -10.23
C GLU A 82 16.83 -14.85 -9.09
N ASN A 83 17.11 -13.79 -8.33
CA ASN A 83 18.08 -13.83 -7.25
C ASN A 83 17.47 -14.16 -5.87
N GLN A 84 16.13 -14.26 -5.80
CA GLN A 84 15.39 -14.47 -4.55
C GLN A 84 15.80 -13.44 -3.48
N THR A 85 15.86 -12.16 -3.87
CA THR A 85 16.19 -11.05 -2.98
C THR A 85 15.06 -10.03 -2.92
N ILE A 86 14.93 -9.36 -1.77
CA ILE A 86 13.98 -8.27 -1.58
C ILE A 86 14.77 -7.10 -1.01
N LYS A 87 14.90 -6.04 -1.81
CA LYS A 87 15.71 -4.86 -1.49
C LYS A 87 15.00 -3.59 -1.92
N GLY A 88 15.42 -2.47 -1.32
CA GLY A 88 14.87 -1.18 -1.71
C GLY A 88 15.35 -0.04 -0.84
N LYS A 89 14.49 0.95 -0.65
CA LYS A 89 14.84 2.16 0.09
C LYS A 89 13.64 2.75 0.83
N ILE A 90 13.97 3.55 1.83
CA ILE A 90 13.05 4.43 2.53
C ILE A 90 13.52 5.85 2.28
N GLU A 91 12.63 6.71 1.81
CA GLU A 91 12.91 8.13 1.55
C GLU A 91 11.92 9.00 2.30
N THR A 92 12.42 10.06 2.96
CA THR A 92 11.60 11.14 3.49
C THR A 92 11.77 12.37 2.63
N ILE A 93 10.66 12.89 2.14
CA ILE A 93 10.60 13.99 1.19
C ILE A 93 9.87 15.16 1.84
N GLN A 94 10.53 16.29 1.95
CA GLN A 94 9.92 17.54 2.36
C GLN A 94 9.18 18.15 1.18
N ILE A 95 7.90 18.47 1.38
CA ILE A 95 7.07 19.14 0.38
C ILE A 95 6.85 20.58 0.84
N SER A 96 7.25 21.53 -0.02
CA SER A 96 6.94 22.95 0.11
C SER A 96 5.90 23.33 -0.95
N THR A 97 4.95 24.19 -0.62
CA THR A 97 3.82 24.51 -1.50
C THR A 97 3.95 25.86 -2.20
N ASP A 98 4.77 26.76 -1.66
CA ASP A 98 4.98 28.12 -2.22
C ASP A 98 6.47 28.52 -2.11
N PRO A 99 7.26 28.44 -3.19
CA PRO A 99 6.97 27.69 -4.42
C PRO A 99 6.92 26.19 -4.18
N TYR A 100 6.22 25.45 -5.06
CA TYR A 100 6.21 24.00 -4.97
C TYR A 100 7.63 23.43 -5.16
N LYS A 101 8.10 22.67 -4.15
CA LYS A 101 9.39 22.02 -4.15
C LYS A 101 9.31 20.72 -3.36
N GLU A 102 9.93 19.69 -3.90
CA GLU A 102 10.19 18.44 -3.19
C GLU A 102 11.70 18.31 -2.93
N GLU A 103 12.06 17.95 -1.72
CA GLU A 103 13.46 17.77 -1.31
C GLU A 103 13.59 16.51 -0.46
N VAL A 104 14.45 15.58 -0.92
CA VAL A 104 14.78 14.39 -0.14
C VAL A 104 15.61 14.81 1.08
N LYS A 105 15.10 14.50 2.28
CA LYS A 105 15.75 14.81 3.56
C LYS A 105 16.57 13.64 4.08
N ASP A 106 15.98 12.45 4.03
CA ASP A 106 16.63 11.24 4.50
C ASP A 106 16.41 10.14 3.46
N GLN A 107 17.43 9.27 3.31
CA GLN A 107 17.35 8.05 2.53
C GLN A 107 18.08 6.94 3.27
N VAL A 108 17.46 5.76 3.34
CA VAL A 108 18.02 4.57 3.96
C VAL A 108 17.78 3.38 3.05
N ASP A 109 18.84 2.62 2.76
CA ASP A 109 18.69 1.36 2.04
C ASP A 109 18.13 0.29 2.99
N VAL A 110 17.29 -0.57 2.44
CA VAL A 110 16.65 -1.65 3.16
C VAL A 110 16.75 -2.96 2.39
N GLU A 111 17.04 -4.05 3.11
CA GLU A 111 16.97 -5.43 2.64
C GLU A 111 16.03 -6.22 3.56
N TYR A 112 15.19 -7.07 2.99
CA TYR A 112 14.41 -8.02 3.76
C TYR A 112 15.05 -9.40 3.65
N LYS A 113 15.48 -9.95 4.78
CA LYS A 113 16.21 -11.21 4.85
C LYS A 113 15.84 -11.95 6.12
N ASP A 114 15.69 -13.28 6.04
CA ASP A 114 15.37 -14.16 7.17
C ASP A 114 14.15 -13.69 8.00
N GLY A 115 13.13 -13.15 7.32
CA GLY A 115 11.91 -12.65 7.94
C GLY A 115 12.04 -11.28 8.61
N GLN A 116 13.17 -10.58 8.42
CA GLN A 116 13.46 -9.31 9.09
C GLN A 116 13.92 -8.23 8.10
N PHE A 117 13.66 -6.97 8.45
CA PHE A 117 14.19 -5.81 7.75
C PHE A 117 15.58 -5.46 8.29
N ILE A 118 16.54 -5.34 7.38
CA ILE A 118 17.92 -4.92 7.66
C ILE A 118 18.10 -3.55 7.01
N PHE A 119 18.53 -2.56 7.77
CA PHE A 119 18.67 -1.18 7.35
C PHE A 119 20.12 -0.72 7.36
N SER A 120 20.49 0.11 6.38
CA SER A 120 21.81 0.75 6.35
C SER A 120 22.00 1.77 7.48
N ASN A 121 20.91 2.31 8.04
CA ASN A 121 20.92 3.24 9.17
C ASN A 121 19.67 3.09 10.06
N ASN A 122 19.80 2.39 11.16
CA ASN A 122 18.71 2.13 12.11
C ASN A 122 18.21 3.39 12.83
N GLU A 123 19.10 4.34 13.14
CA GLU A 123 18.72 5.55 13.90
C GLU A 123 17.79 6.44 13.07
N VAL A 124 18.06 6.54 11.77
CA VAL A 124 17.18 7.27 10.85
C VAL A 124 15.85 6.57 10.71
N VAL A 125 15.85 5.23 10.54
CA VAL A 125 14.62 4.44 10.37
C VAL A 125 13.68 4.59 11.56
N GLU A 126 14.18 4.58 12.80
CA GLU A 126 13.35 4.80 14.00
C GLU A 126 12.56 6.11 13.95
N LYS A 127 13.12 7.14 13.31
CA LYS A 127 12.47 8.46 13.18
C LYS A 127 11.44 8.51 12.05
N ILE A 128 11.74 7.86 10.92
CA ILE A 128 10.98 8.01 9.68
C ILE A 128 10.03 6.83 9.40
N TRP A 129 10.31 5.64 9.93
CA TRP A 129 9.49 4.45 9.76
C TRP A 129 9.48 3.58 11.03
N GLY A 130 9.05 4.15 12.14
CA GLY A 130 9.05 3.47 13.46
C GLY A 130 8.20 2.19 13.50
N TYR A 131 7.25 2.04 12.57
CA TYR A 131 6.41 0.85 12.45
C TYR A 131 7.13 -0.38 11.88
N LYS A 132 8.17 -0.19 11.07
CA LYS A 132 9.03 -1.23 10.47
C LYS A 132 8.24 -2.39 9.86
N GLY A 133 7.22 -2.10 9.07
CA GLY A 133 6.40 -3.10 8.40
C GLY A 133 5.44 -2.48 7.41
N PHE A 134 4.87 -3.32 6.56
CA PHE A 134 3.82 -2.93 5.63
C PHE A 134 2.45 -3.20 6.22
N LEU A 135 1.47 -2.36 5.87
CA LEU A 135 0.09 -2.54 6.34
C LEU A 135 -0.46 -3.91 5.97
N PHE A 136 -0.16 -4.41 4.78
CA PHE A 136 -0.64 -5.71 4.33
C PHE A 136 -0.07 -6.90 5.12
N GLN A 137 1.03 -6.72 5.86
CA GLN A 137 1.57 -7.78 6.72
C GLN A 137 0.71 -8.00 7.98
N LYS A 138 -0.06 -7.00 8.38
CA LYS A 138 -0.83 -7.02 9.63
C LYS A 138 -2.33 -6.90 9.44
N LEU A 139 -2.75 -6.23 8.36
CA LEU A 139 -4.17 -6.09 8.08
C LEU A 139 -4.69 -7.25 7.25
N SER A 140 -5.77 -7.86 7.68
CA SER A 140 -6.56 -8.77 6.84
C SER A 140 -7.60 -7.92 6.12
N LEU A 141 -7.45 -7.74 4.82
CA LEU A 141 -8.44 -7.03 3.99
C LEU A 141 -9.18 -8.05 3.12
N ASN A 142 -10.33 -8.46 3.59
CA ASN A 142 -11.27 -9.27 2.83
C ASN A 142 -12.63 -8.54 2.74
N ARG A 143 -13.56 -9.07 1.97
CA ARG A 143 -14.86 -8.46 1.75
C ARG A 143 -15.61 -8.20 3.07
N ASP A 144 -15.55 -9.13 4.01
CA ASP A 144 -16.29 -9.02 5.27
C ASP A 144 -15.74 -7.86 6.12
N VAL A 145 -14.42 -7.73 6.19
CA VAL A 145 -13.76 -6.60 6.88
C VAL A 145 -14.12 -5.28 6.21
N LEU A 146 -13.99 -5.20 4.87
CA LEU A 146 -14.30 -3.98 4.13
C LEU A 146 -15.75 -3.54 4.30
N SER A 147 -16.70 -4.50 4.29
CA SER A 147 -18.12 -4.21 4.44
C SER A 147 -18.47 -3.61 5.81
N GLN A 148 -17.71 -3.95 6.86
CA GLN A 148 -17.89 -3.44 8.22
C GLN A 148 -17.24 -2.07 8.45
N MET A 149 -16.29 -1.67 7.59
CA MET A 149 -15.63 -0.37 7.70
C MET A 149 -16.57 0.77 7.33
N LYS A 150 -16.48 1.88 8.07
CA LYS A 150 -17.26 3.07 7.77
C LYS A 150 -16.75 3.73 6.49
N LEU A 151 -17.56 3.66 5.44
CA LEU A 151 -17.26 4.27 4.16
C LEU A 151 -17.29 5.81 4.28
N GLU A 152 -16.25 6.47 3.77
CA GLU A 152 -16.21 7.92 3.58
C GLU A 152 -16.56 8.29 2.14
N LYS A 153 -15.87 7.67 1.17
CA LYS A 153 -16.01 7.98 -0.26
C LYS A 153 -15.61 6.79 -1.11
N PHE A 154 -16.20 6.67 -2.29
CA PHE A 154 -15.72 5.79 -3.35
C PHE A 154 -15.86 6.46 -4.71
N GLN A 155 -15.01 6.08 -5.67
CA GLN A 155 -15.04 6.60 -7.01
C GLN A 155 -14.35 5.67 -8.00
N TYR A 156 -14.93 5.52 -9.20
CA TYR A 156 -14.31 4.88 -10.35
C TYR A 156 -13.95 5.89 -11.42
N PHE A 157 -12.70 5.91 -11.83
CA PHE A 157 -12.18 6.77 -12.90
C PHE A 157 -12.03 5.94 -14.18
N SER A 158 -13.04 5.98 -15.03
CA SER A 158 -13.11 5.16 -16.26
C SER A 158 -11.96 5.42 -17.24
N ASN A 159 -11.49 6.66 -17.31
CA ASN A 159 -10.39 7.07 -18.20
C ASN A 159 -9.03 6.47 -17.82
N ARG A 160 -8.85 6.04 -16.58
CA ARG A 160 -7.61 5.44 -16.05
C ARG A 160 -7.80 3.99 -15.64
N ASN A 161 -9.03 3.48 -15.68
CA ASN A 161 -9.40 2.19 -15.10
C ASN A 161 -8.95 2.04 -13.63
N VAL A 162 -9.07 3.14 -12.87
CA VAL A 162 -8.69 3.19 -11.45
C VAL A 162 -9.96 3.33 -10.63
N PHE A 163 -10.03 2.61 -9.54
CA PHE A 163 -11.06 2.77 -8.52
C PHE A 163 -10.42 3.11 -7.18
N GLU A 164 -11.08 3.97 -6.44
CA GLU A 164 -10.66 4.42 -5.12
C GLU A 164 -11.81 4.21 -4.13
N ILE A 165 -11.46 3.77 -2.93
CA ILE A 165 -12.39 3.68 -1.82
C ILE A 165 -11.69 4.17 -0.56
N TYR A 166 -12.38 5.00 0.21
CA TYR A 166 -11.88 5.62 1.42
C TYR A 166 -12.71 5.18 2.60
N TYR A 167 -12.05 4.70 3.63
CA TYR A 167 -12.68 4.34 4.87
C TYR A 167 -12.18 5.21 6.00
N ILE A 168 -13.06 5.45 6.98
CA ILE A 168 -12.67 6.10 8.24
C ILE A 168 -12.31 4.97 9.20
N SER A 169 -11.05 4.94 9.65
CA SER A 169 -10.67 4.08 10.76
C SER A 169 -10.85 4.83 12.07
N ASP A 170 -11.56 4.22 13.01
CA ASP A 170 -11.44 4.61 14.41
C ASP A 170 -10.17 3.98 14.97
N ASP A 171 -9.47 4.66 15.89
CA ASP A 171 -8.19 4.20 16.48
C ASP A 171 -8.25 2.78 17.10
N SER A 172 -9.44 2.21 17.25
CA SER A 172 -9.68 0.86 17.77
C SER A 172 -9.60 -0.27 16.72
N THR A 173 -9.53 0.07 15.43
CA THR A 173 -9.63 -0.92 14.34
C THR A 173 -8.25 -1.37 13.82
N ILE A 174 -7.15 -0.74 14.29
CA ILE A 174 -5.78 -0.96 13.81
C ILE A 174 -4.86 -1.44 14.97
N ASN A 175 -5.39 -2.15 15.93
CA ASN A 175 -4.60 -2.79 16.99
C ASN A 175 -4.49 -4.29 16.76
#